data_e6122f61acde718692552c166dfd3f01
#
_entry.id   e6122f61acde718692552c166dfd3f01
#
_cell.length_a   1.000
_cell.length_b   1.000
_cell.length_c   1.000
_cell.angle_alpha   90.00
_cell.angle_beta   90.00
_cell.angle_gamma   90.00
#
_symmetry.space_group_name_H-M   'P 1'
#
loop_
_entity.id
_entity.type
_entity.pdbx_description
1 polymer ?
#
loop_
_entity_poly.entity_id
_entity_poly.type
_entity_poly.pdbx_seq_one_letter_code
_entity_poly.pdbx_strand_id
1 'polypeptide(L)'
;MALQSIRQRVMGSRNTINMKKEEVENYLHQKIEKGETVSPILPEGIKNYLIDIDGTICDDIPNEEPDRMATAKLYPDALETINNWYDKGHIICFFTARIESHREVTEKWLEDNGFKYHSLLMGKPRGGNYHWIDNHLVKATRYNGKFTDLVEKKVTIEVFDDEETKSVSYTHLTLPTNREV
;
A
#
# COMPACT_ATOMS: atom_id res chain seq x y z
N MET A 1 15.53 -9.83 24.26
CA MET A 1 15.56 -8.43 24.78
C MET A 1 15.07 -7.39 23.76
N ALA A 2 15.36 -7.50 22.46
CA ALA A 2 14.91 -6.51 21.46
C ALA A 2 13.39 -6.42 21.26
N LEU A 3 12.67 -7.53 21.32
CA LEU A 3 11.20 -7.57 21.18
C LEU A 3 10.43 -6.92 22.35
N GLN A 4 10.99 -6.94 23.56
CA GLN A 4 10.40 -6.23 24.71
C GLN A 4 10.57 -4.72 24.61
N SER A 5 11.67 -4.25 24.04
CA SER A 5 11.94 -2.83 23.80
C SER A 5 10.95 -2.22 22.78
N ILE A 6 10.58 -2.97 21.76
CA ILE A 6 9.61 -2.53 20.74
C ILE A 6 8.19 -2.49 21.31
N ARG A 7 7.77 -3.49 22.11
CA ARG A 7 6.48 -3.49 22.79
C ARG A 7 6.31 -2.35 23.79
N GLN A 8 7.35 -1.98 24.53
CA GLN A 8 7.30 -0.86 25.47
C GLN A 8 7.22 0.51 24.79
N ARG A 9 7.79 0.67 23.58
CA ARG A 9 7.67 1.92 22.81
C ARG A 9 6.28 2.10 22.19
N VAL A 10 5.57 1.03 21.89
CA VAL A 10 4.22 1.08 21.30
C VAL A 10 3.14 1.45 22.32
N MET A 11 3.37 1.19 23.63
CA MET A 11 2.39 1.44 24.70
C MET A 11 2.49 2.81 25.40
N GLY A 12 3.48 3.63 25.08
CA GLY A 12 3.67 4.91 25.77
C GLY A 12 3.97 6.06 24.81
N SER A 13 2.98 6.85 24.51
CA SER A 13 3.04 8.11 23.74
C SER A 13 2.58 7.98 22.29
N ARG A 14 1.75 8.93 21.87
CA ARG A 14 1.35 9.20 20.47
C ARG A 14 2.55 9.70 19.64
N ASN A 15 3.68 9.00 19.71
CA ASN A 15 4.81 9.27 18.84
C ASN A 15 4.59 8.51 17.53
N THR A 16 4.28 9.24 16.50
CA THR A 16 4.35 8.81 15.11
C THR A 16 5.71 8.14 14.90
N ILE A 17 5.71 6.83 14.68
CA ILE A 17 6.95 6.09 14.39
C ILE A 17 7.31 6.45 12.95
N ASN A 18 8.08 7.52 12.78
CA ASN A 18 8.64 7.87 11.48
C ASN A 18 9.85 6.95 11.26
N MET A 19 9.59 5.75 10.70
CA MET A 19 10.63 4.79 10.35
C MET A 19 11.34 5.28 9.09
N LYS A 20 12.68 5.33 9.14
CA LYS A 20 13.47 5.59 7.95
C LYS A 20 13.31 4.42 6.95
N LYS A 21 13.50 4.68 5.67
CA LYS A 21 13.40 3.67 4.61
C LYS A 21 14.17 2.39 4.94
N GLU A 22 15.42 2.52 5.39
CA GLU A 22 16.28 1.39 5.81
C GLU A 22 15.72 0.61 7.02
N GLU A 23 15.07 1.30 7.96
CA GLU A 23 14.45 0.64 9.13
C GLU A 23 13.23 -0.18 8.72
N VAL A 24 12.44 0.33 7.76
CA VAL A 24 11.30 -0.39 7.20
C VAL A 24 11.76 -1.61 6.42
N GLU A 25 12.77 -1.49 5.57
CA GLU A 25 13.34 -2.60 4.83
C GLU A 25 13.84 -3.69 5.78
N ASN A 26 14.60 -3.34 6.81
CA ASN A 26 15.07 -4.28 7.83
C ASN A 26 13.95 -4.93 8.64
N TYR A 27 12.85 -4.19 8.90
CA TYR A 27 11.70 -4.70 9.62
C TYR A 27 10.89 -5.70 8.78
N LEU A 28 10.79 -5.46 7.47
CA LEU A 28 10.00 -6.29 6.56
C LEU A 28 10.75 -7.53 6.04
N HIS A 29 12.04 -7.70 6.38
CA HIS A 29 12.76 -8.91 6.03
C HIS A 29 12.25 -10.12 6.83
N GLN A 30 12.07 -11.25 6.14
CA GLN A 30 11.81 -12.53 6.80
C GLN A 30 13.00 -12.91 7.66
N LYS A 31 12.71 -13.43 8.84
CA LYS A 31 13.72 -13.90 9.80
C LYS A 31 13.55 -15.40 10.02
N ILE A 32 14.66 -16.07 10.26
CA ILE A 32 14.65 -17.44 10.75
C ILE A 32 14.81 -17.39 12.27
N GLU A 33 13.76 -17.77 13.00
CA GLU A 33 13.78 -17.89 14.44
C GLU A 33 13.51 -19.36 14.81
N LYS A 34 14.42 -19.96 15.60
CA LYS A 34 14.30 -21.36 16.02
C LYS A 34 14.13 -22.37 14.87
N GLY A 35 14.69 -22.08 13.68
CA GLY A 35 14.58 -22.92 12.50
C GLY A 35 13.29 -22.76 11.69
N GLU A 36 12.40 -21.88 12.10
CA GLU A 36 11.17 -21.56 11.37
C GLU A 36 11.27 -20.17 10.71
N THR A 37 10.72 -20.04 9.51
CA THR A 37 10.65 -18.75 8.82
C THR A 37 9.49 -17.94 9.41
N VAL A 38 9.82 -16.77 9.96
CA VAL A 38 8.82 -15.83 10.50
C VAL A 38 8.61 -14.70 9.49
N SER A 39 7.38 -14.57 9.00
CA SER A 39 6.98 -13.43 8.17
C SER A 39 6.73 -12.20 9.05
N PRO A 40 7.23 -11.02 8.65
CA PRO A 40 6.96 -9.80 9.40
C PRO A 40 5.46 -9.46 9.32
N ILE A 41 4.92 -9.02 10.45
CA ILE A 41 3.54 -8.52 10.55
C ILE A 41 3.61 -7.07 11.00
N LEU A 42 2.97 -6.18 10.26
CA LEU A 42 2.93 -4.76 10.61
C LEU A 42 2.20 -4.55 11.95
N PRO A 43 2.64 -3.57 12.77
CA PRO A 43 1.93 -3.19 13.97
C PRO A 43 0.47 -2.81 13.69
N GLU A 44 -0.38 -3.02 14.69
CA GLU A 44 -1.78 -2.63 14.59
C GLU A 44 -1.92 -1.14 14.22
N GLY A 45 -2.81 -0.83 13.30
CA GLY A 45 -3.05 0.52 12.79
C GLY A 45 -2.10 0.99 11.70
N ILE A 46 -0.98 0.30 11.47
CA ILE A 46 -0.09 0.59 10.35
C ILE A 46 -0.58 -0.14 9.10
N LYS A 47 -0.65 0.58 7.99
CA LYS A 47 -1.07 0.04 6.69
C LYS A 47 0.09 0.01 5.73
N ASN A 48 0.08 -0.97 4.84
CA ASN A 48 0.95 -1.04 3.68
C ASN A 48 0.14 -0.62 2.45
N TYR A 49 0.38 0.60 1.98
CA TYR A 49 -0.32 1.14 0.82
C TYR A 49 0.43 0.80 -0.47
N LEU A 50 -0.26 0.15 -1.40
CA LEU A 50 0.19 0.00 -2.78
C LEU A 50 -0.61 1.00 -3.63
N ILE A 51 0.05 2.03 -4.13
CA ILE A 51 -0.58 3.18 -4.79
C ILE A 51 -0.12 3.22 -6.25
N ASP A 52 -1.09 3.25 -7.16
CA ASP A 52 -0.82 3.44 -8.58
C ASP A 52 -0.39 4.89 -8.89
N ILE A 53 0.30 5.08 -10.00
CA ILE A 53 0.82 6.39 -10.43
C ILE A 53 -0.09 7.01 -11.47
N ASP A 54 -0.06 6.46 -12.68
CA ASP A 54 -0.75 7.02 -13.85
C ASP A 54 -2.26 6.91 -13.71
N GLY A 55 -2.97 8.03 -13.90
CA GLY A 55 -4.40 8.10 -13.67
C GLY A 55 -4.84 8.06 -12.19
N THR A 56 -3.89 8.06 -11.25
CA THR A 56 -4.17 7.98 -9.80
C THR A 56 -3.55 9.13 -9.02
N ILE A 57 -2.26 9.40 -9.18
CA ILE A 57 -1.60 10.54 -8.54
C ILE A 57 -1.22 11.64 -9.54
N CYS A 58 -1.21 11.32 -10.81
CA CYS A 58 -0.96 12.25 -11.91
C CYS A 58 -1.75 11.88 -13.17
N ASP A 59 -1.55 12.65 -14.24
CA ASP A 59 -2.10 12.34 -15.54
C ASP A 59 -1.79 10.90 -15.96
N ASP A 60 -2.73 10.28 -16.68
CA ASP A 60 -2.55 8.94 -17.22
C ASP A 60 -1.62 8.99 -18.43
N ILE A 61 -0.41 8.44 -18.30
CA ILE A 61 0.62 8.47 -19.32
C ILE A 61 0.98 7.05 -19.74
N PRO A 62 0.78 6.72 -21.04
CA PRO A 62 1.12 5.39 -21.53
C PRO A 62 2.65 5.20 -21.60
N ASN A 63 3.11 3.95 -21.52
CA ASN A 63 4.52 3.59 -21.61
C ASN A 63 5.15 3.98 -22.95
N GLU A 64 4.33 4.17 -23.97
CA GLU A 64 4.70 4.56 -25.32
C GLU A 64 5.05 6.05 -25.45
N GLU A 65 4.78 6.85 -24.40
CA GLU A 65 5.03 8.29 -24.35
C GLU A 65 5.91 8.70 -23.15
N PRO A 66 7.12 8.11 -22.98
CA PRO A 66 7.93 8.30 -21.78
C PRO A 66 8.39 9.75 -21.56
N ASP A 67 8.54 10.54 -22.63
CA ASP A 67 8.95 11.94 -22.53
C ASP A 67 7.97 12.79 -21.72
N ARG A 68 6.71 12.38 -21.64
CA ARG A 68 5.68 13.07 -20.84
C ARG A 68 5.76 12.75 -19.37
N MET A 69 6.41 11.64 -18.97
CA MET A 69 6.45 11.20 -17.58
C MET A 69 7.17 12.20 -16.67
N ALA A 70 8.21 12.86 -17.19
CA ALA A 70 8.96 13.87 -16.43
C ALA A 70 8.14 15.13 -16.11
N THR A 71 7.09 15.39 -16.86
CA THR A 71 6.26 16.60 -16.75
C THR A 71 4.80 16.30 -16.43
N ALA A 72 4.51 15.07 -15.97
CA ALA A 72 3.18 14.65 -15.60
C ALA A 72 2.58 15.58 -14.54
N LYS A 73 1.35 16.03 -14.75
CA LYS A 73 0.68 16.94 -13.84
C LYS A 73 0.10 16.19 -12.66
N LEU A 74 0.44 16.63 -11.46
CA LEU A 74 -0.13 16.11 -10.23
C LEU A 74 -1.65 16.31 -10.16
N TYR A 75 -2.33 15.28 -9.64
CA TYR A 75 -3.72 15.44 -9.25
C TYR A 75 -3.84 16.14 -7.89
N PRO A 76 -4.91 16.94 -7.69
CA PRO A 76 -5.15 17.61 -6.43
C PRO A 76 -5.15 16.63 -5.25
N ASP A 77 -4.66 17.08 -4.09
CA ASP A 77 -4.59 16.39 -2.81
C ASP A 77 -3.74 15.09 -2.74
N ALA A 78 -3.23 14.59 -3.86
CA ALA A 78 -2.43 13.36 -3.88
C ALA A 78 -1.17 13.48 -3.02
N LEU A 79 -0.36 14.51 -3.28
CA LEU A 79 0.91 14.72 -2.58
C LEU A 79 0.70 14.90 -1.06
N GLU A 80 -0.21 15.80 -0.68
CA GLU A 80 -0.47 16.11 0.74
C GLU A 80 -0.98 14.87 1.49
N THR A 81 -1.95 14.16 0.90
CA THR A 81 -2.56 13.00 1.53
C THR A 81 -1.55 11.85 1.69
N ILE A 82 -0.78 11.53 0.64
CA ILE A 82 0.20 10.44 0.68
C ILE A 82 1.32 10.75 1.66
N ASN A 83 1.85 12.00 1.64
CA ASN A 83 2.88 12.40 2.58
C ASN A 83 2.38 12.39 4.03
N ASN A 84 1.12 12.78 4.27
CA ASN A 84 0.51 12.66 5.60
C ASN A 84 0.38 11.19 6.05
N TRP A 85 0.08 10.26 5.15
CA TRP A 85 0.08 8.83 5.50
C TRP A 85 1.50 8.34 5.83
N TYR A 86 2.50 8.75 5.04
CA TYR A 86 3.90 8.45 5.33
C TYR A 86 4.31 8.98 6.72
N ASP A 87 3.99 10.25 7.02
CA ASP A 87 4.33 10.90 8.30
C ASP A 87 3.59 10.29 9.51
N LYS A 88 2.46 9.61 9.28
CA LYS A 88 1.77 8.79 10.27
C LYS A 88 2.37 7.41 10.47
N GLY A 89 3.44 7.07 9.77
CA GLY A 89 4.15 5.80 9.88
C GLY A 89 3.57 4.67 9.03
N HIS A 90 2.67 4.97 8.10
CA HIS A 90 2.23 3.98 7.12
C HIS A 90 3.32 3.70 6.09
N ILE A 91 3.33 2.48 5.56
CA ILE A 91 4.24 2.10 4.49
C ILE A 91 3.64 2.57 3.16
N ILE A 92 4.42 3.32 2.40
CA ILE A 92 4.02 3.80 1.08
C ILE A 92 4.85 3.09 0.02
N CYS A 93 4.19 2.34 -0.84
CA CYS A 93 4.77 1.69 -1.99
C CYS A 93 4.03 2.15 -3.24
N PHE A 94 4.72 2.76 -4.19
CA PHE A 94 4.15 2.98 -5.50
C PHE A 94 4.19 1.69 -6.32
N PHE A 95 3.07 1.35 -6.96
CA PHE A 95 2.90 0.11 -7.72
C PHE A 95 2.33 0.43 -9.10
N THR A 96 3.20 0.62 -10.08
CA THR A 96 2.85 1.18 -11.40
C THR A 96 3.01 0.19 -12.54
N ALA A 97 2.19 0.35 -13.59
CA ALA A 97 2.32 -0.37 -14.85
C ALA A 97 3.42 0.20 -15.77
N ARG A 98 4.14 1.24 -15.35
CA ARG A 98 5.35 1.68 -16.04
C ARG A 98 6.37 0.54 -16.05
N ILE A 99 7.06 0.39 -17.18
CA ILE A 99 8.08 -0.65 -17.35
C ILE A 99 9.40 -0.25 -16.70
N GLU A 100 10.28 -1.22 -16.44
CA GLU A 100 11.53 -1.00 -15.71
C GLU A 100 12.46 0.03 -16.36
N SER A 101 12.46 0.14 -17.70
CA SER A 101 13.24 1.17 -18.40
C SER A 101 12.83 2.62 -18.11
N HIS A 102 11.66 2.81 -17.49
CA HIS A 102 11.16 4.14 -17.08
C HIS A 102 11.37 4.41 -15.59
N ARG A 103 12.13 3.57 -14.89
CA ARG A 103 12.39 3.72 -13.45
C ARG A 103 13.01 5.06 -13.12
N GLU A 104 14.10 5.42 -13.79
CA GLU A 104 14.86 6.64 -13.51
C GLU A 104 13.99 7.90 -13.63
N VAL A 105 13.24 8.02 -14.73
CA VAL A 105 12.34 9.17 -14.92
C VAL A 105 11.21 9.18 -13.89
N THR A 106 10.74 8.01 -13.46
CA THR A 106 9.67 7.90 -12.47
C THR A 106 10.15 8.28 -11.08
N GLU A 107 11.30 7.75 -10.64
CA GLU A 107 11.91 8.09 -9.35
C GLU A 107 12.23 9.59 -9.29
N LYS A 108 12.87 10.11 -10.34
CA LYS A 108 13.16 11.54 -10.41
C LYS A 108 11.89 12.39 -10.34
N TRP A 109 10.83 12.01 -11.03
CA TRP A 109 9.56 12.75 -10.99
C TRP A 109 8.92 12.72 -9.60
N LEU A 110 8.94 11.58 -8.91
CA LEU A 110 8.45 11.45 -7.53
C LEU A 110 9.25 12.33 -6.57
N GLU A 111 10.58 12.35 -6.70
CA GLU A 111 11.48 13.16 -5.88
C GLU A 111 11.30 14.67 -6.15
N ASP A 112 11.27 15.08 -7.41
CA ASP A 112 11.10 16.49 -7.82
C ASP A 112 9.75 17.05 -7.34
N ASN A 113 8.72 16.21 -7.23
CA ASN A 113 7.42 16.59 -6.69
C ASN A 113 7.32 16.44 -5.16
N GLY A 114 8.34 15.91 -4.49
CA GLY A 114 8.42 15.83 -3.04
C GLY A 114 7.61 14.70 -2.40
N PHE A 115 7.35 13.60 -3.12
CA PHE A 115 6.73 12.42 -2.55
C PHE A 115 7.65 11.71 -1.58
N LYS A 116 7.10 11.33 -0.41
CA LYS A 116 7.73 10.47 0.58
C LYS A 116 7.23 9.05 0.37
N TYR A 117 8.12 8.11 0.12
CA TYR A 117 7.76 6.71 -0.10
C TYR A 117 8.90 5.77 0.33
N HIS A 118 8.57 4.49 0.49
CA HIS A 118 9.52 3.46 0.90
C HIS A 118 10.02 2.63 -0.28
N SER A 119 9.14 2.34 -1.25
CA SER A 119 9.50 1.51 -2.40
C SER A 119 8.71 1.88 -3.65
N LEU A 120 9.26 1.48 -4.80
CA LEU A 120 8.64 1.62 -6.11
C LEU A 120 8.67 0.27 -6.83
N LEU A 121 7.50 -0.29 -7.10
CA LEU A 121 7.31 -1.51 -7.87
C LEU A 121 6.87 -1.15 -9.29
N MET A 122 7.70 -1.54 -10.26
CA MET A 122 7.44 -1.33 -11.69
C MET A 122 6.80 -2.59 -12.29
N GLY A 123 6.20 -2.46 -13.47
CA GLY A 123 5.73 -3.60 -14.25
C GLY A 123 4.43 -4.23 -13.73
N LYS A 124 3.59 -3.49 -13.02
CA LYS A 124 2.24 -3.96 -12.67
C LYS A 124 1.51 -4.42 -13.94
N PRO A 125 0.83 -5.58 -13.94
CA PRO A 125 0.04 -6.02 -15.08
C PRO A 125 -0.94 -4.94 -15.57
N ARG A 126 -1.02 -4.74 -16.88
CA ARG A 126 -1.94 -3.76 -17.50
C ARG A 126 -3.33 -4.36 -17.68
N GLY A 127 -4.33 -3.48 -17.83
CA GLY A 127 -5.70 -3.86 -18.16
C GLY A 127 -6.71 -3.80 -17.02
N GLY A 128 -6.26 -3.57 -15.79
CA GLY A 128 -7.18 -3.50 -14.64
C GLY A 128 -7.78 -4.87 -14.26
N ASN A 129 -8.96 -4.85 -13.61
CA ASN A 129 -9.67 -6.04 -13.16
C ASN A 129 -8.80 -7.00 -12.33
N TYR A 130 -8.05 -6.42 -11.39
CA TYR A 130 -7.13 -7.18 -10.54
C TYR A 130 -7.88 -8.05 -9.55
N HIS A 131 -7.51 -9.33 -9.51
CA HIS A 131 -7.90 -10.27 -8.47
C HIS A 131 -6.65 -10.55 -7.64
N TRP A 132 -6.63 -10.07 -6.39
CA TRP A 132 -5.51 -10.26 -5.47
C TRP A 132 -5.71 -11.56 -4.70
N ILE A 133 -4.74 -12.45 -4.77
CA ILE A 133 -4.74 -13.71 -4.02
C ILE A 133 -3.53 -13.69 -3.10
N ASP A 134 -3.74 -13.77 -1.78
CA ASP A 134 -2.72 -13.63 -0.77
C ASP A 134 -3.15 -14.37 0.51
N ASN A 135 -2.20 -14.82 1.29
CA ASN A 135 -2.43 -15.38 2.62
C ASN A 135 -2.53 -14.30 3.72
N HIS A 136 -2.31 -13.03 3.39
CA HIS A 136 -2.48 -11.89 4.28
C HIS A 136 -3.80 -11.18 4.02
N LEU A 137 -4.21 -10.35 5.00
CA LEU A 137 -5.39 -9.51 4.85
C LEU A 137 -5.17 -8.48 3.72
N VAL A 138 -6.03 -8.52 2.72
CA VAL A 138 -6.04 -7.59 1.60
C VAL A 138 -7.25 -6.65 1.70
N LYS A 139 -7.01 -5.37 1.47
CA LYS A 139 -8.05 -4.36 1.29
C LYS A 139 -7.80 -3.65 -0.02
N ALA A 140 -8.85 -3.32 -0.75
CA ALA A 140 -8.72 -2.57 -1.99
C ALA A 140 -9.64 -1.35 -1.98
N THR A 141 -9.12 -0.23 -2.49
CA THR A 141 -9.89 1.00 -2.67
C THR A 141 -9.71 1.46 -4.11
N ARG A 142 -10.82 1.67 -4.80
CA ARG A 142 -10.77 2.26 -6.14
C ARG A 142 -10.68 3.77 -6.02
N TYR A 143 -9.66 4.36 -6.64
CA TYR A 143 -9.54 5.81 -6.75
C TYR A 143 -10.71 6.39 -7.56
N ASN A 144 -11.30 7.49 -7.08
CA ASN A 144 -12.49 8.11 -7.66
C ASN A 144 -12.30 9.60 -7.99
N GLY A 145 -11.06 10.08 -8.03
CA GLY A 145 -10.72 11.45 -8.37
C GLY A 145 -10.19 12.29 -7.21
N LYS A 146 -10.28 11.81 -5.95
CA LYS A 146 -9.71 12.49 -4.78
C LYS A 146 -9.23 11.50 -3.74
N PHE A 147 -8.07 11.78 -3.13
CA PHE A 147 -7.53 10.99 -2.02
C PHE A 147 -8.22 11.30 -0.69
N THR A 148 -8.66 12.53 -0.47
CA THR A 148 -9.38 12.94 0.75
C THR A 148 -10.75 12.29 0.90
N ASP A 149 -11.37 11.88 -0.20
CA ASP A 149 -12.69 11.25 -0.23
C ASP A 149 -12.62 9.71 -0.36
N LEU A 150 -11.43 9.12 -0.19
CA LEU A 150 -11.28 7.67 -0.25
C LEU A 150 -11.98 7.00 0.93
N VAL A 151 -12.96 6.17 0.62
CA VAL A 151 -13.64 5.31 1.58
C VAL A 151 -13.12 3.90 1.42
N GLU A 152 -12.66 3.28 2.51
CA GLU A 152 -12.31 1.87 2.51
C GLU A 152 -13.55 1.04 2.17
N LYS A 153 -13.55 0.41 0.99
CA LYS A 153 -14.55 -0.61 0.67
C LYS A 153 -14.08 -1.93 1.24
N LYS A 154 -14.93 -2.60 2.02
CA LYS A 154 -14.68 -3.98 2.38
C LYS A 154 -14.79 -4.83 1.12
N VAL A 155 -13.73 -5.53 0.78
CA VAL A 155 -13.70 -6.49 -0.32
C VAL A 155 -14.09 -7.84 0.27
N THR A 156 -14.99 -8.55 -0.41
CA THR A 156 -15.26 -9.96 -0.08
C THR A 156 -14.03 -10.75 -0.53
N ILE A 157 -13.34 -11.38 0.41
CA ILE A 157 -12.24 -12.29 0.12
C ILE A 157 -12.85 -13.68 0.01
N GLU A 158 -12.70 -14.32 -1.15
CA GLU A 158 -12.99 -15.73 -1.30
C GLU A 158 -11.81 -16.49 -0.70
N VAL A 159 -12.07 -17.30 0.31
CA VAL A 159 -11.06 -18.16 0.93
C VAL A 159 -11.18 -19.53 0.30
N PHE A 160 -10.14 -19.96 -0.42
CA PHE A 160 -10.03 -21.34 -0.92
C PHE A 160 -9.19 -22.11 0.08
N ASP A 161 -9.80 -23.06 0.76
CA ASP A 161 -9.07 -24.02 1.57
C ASP A 161 -8.47 -25.11 0.67
N ASP A 162 -7.29 -25.58 1.01
CA ASP A 162 -6.71 -26.75 0.37
C ASP A 162 -7.64 -27.96 0.48
N GLU A 163 -7.56 -28.88 -0.48
CA GLU A 163 -8.56 -29.93 -0.81
C GLU A 163 -9.09 -30.78 0.35
N GLU A 164 -8.59 -30.65 1.58
CA GLU A 164 -9.00 -31.44 2.74
C GLU A 164 -10.07 -30.80 3.64
N THR A 165 -10.37 -29.52 3.48
CA THR A 165 -11.37 -28.85 4.35
C THR A 165 -12.70 -28.65 3.64
N LYS A 166 -13.68 -29.46 4.00
CA LYS A 166 -15.06 -29.42 3.47
C LYS A 166 -15.96 -28.32 4.05
N SER A 167 -15.41 -27.22 4.55
CA SER A 167 -16.24 -26.15 5.08
C SER A 167 -15.84 -24.78 4.50
N VAL A 168 -16.72 -24.22 3.71
CA VAL A 168 -16.62 -22.84 3.25
C VAL A 168 -17.15 -21.95 4.38
N SER A 169 -16.27 -21.19 5.02
CA SER A 169 -16.69 -20.19 6.02
C SER A 169 -16.90 -18.85 5.31
N TYR A 170 -18.15 -18.48 5.11
CA TYR A 170 -18.51 -17.15 4.63
C TYR A 170 -18.63 -16.20 5.83
N THR A 171 -17.70 -15.27 5.98
CA THR A 171 -17.89 -14.14 6.88
C THR A 171 -18.59 -13.00 6.12
N HIS A 172 -19.91 -13.01 6.17
CA HIS A 172 -20.73 -11.86 5.74
C HIS A 172 -20.53 -10.72 6.75
N LEU A 173 -19.71 -9.75 6.40
CA LEU A 173 -19.71 -8.46 7.08
C LEU A 173 -20.75 -7.57 6.41
N THR A 174 -21.97 -7.61 6.92
CA THR A 174 -23.04 -6.70 6.54
C THR A 174 -22.70 -5.29 7.00
N LEU A 175 -22.69 -4.33 6.06
CA LEU A 175 -22.67 -2.91 6.40
C LEU A 175 -23.99 -2.53 7.05
N PRO A 176 -23.98 -1.69 8.10
CA PRO A 176 -25.22 -1.09 8.58
C PRO A 176 -25.75 -0.16 7.48
N THR A 177 -26.93 -0.49 6.98
CA THR A 177 -27.70 0.41 6.13
C THR A 177 -28.26 1.51 7.02
N ASN A 178 -27.69 2.72 6.97
CA ASN A 178 -28.41 3.89 7.46
C ASN A 178 -29.60 4.12 6.52
N ARG A 179 -30.78 3.72 6.94
CA ARG A 179 -32.00 4.31 6.47
C ARG A 179 -32.27 5.52 7.33
N GLU A 180 -32.05 6.70 6.80
CA GLU A 180 -32.70 7.89 7.31
C GLU A 180 -34.12 7.97 6.72
N VAL A 181 -35.06 8.15 7.62
CA VAL A 181 -36.47 8.49 7.35
C VAL A 181 -36.56 10.02 7.13
#